data_77b0aa3333d0c844373305926757bbab
#
_entry.id   77b0aa3333d0c844373305926757bbab
#
_cell.length_a   1.000
_cell.length_b   1.000
_cell.length_c   1.000
_cell.angle_alpha   90.00
_cell.angle_beta   90.00
_cell.angle_gamma   90.00
#
_symmetry.space_group_name_H-M   'P 1'
#
loop_
_entity.id
_entity.type
_entity.pdbx_description
1 polymer ?
#
loop_
_entity_poly.entity_id
_entity_poly.type
_entity_poly.pdbx_seq_one_letter_code
_entity_poly.pdbx_strand_id
1 'polypeptide(L)'
;MSDPTGGERREQRFASRRDVLKYALSAPALATLGALAATYDGPSASAANIKLIDFADRLVAPDRIAAAGYAGAVVYVSESRPGANFDFKPVTRNYADALRAAGLEIVSNYQYGKPGWPTPSDYTRGYDGGVADAHTALRLHAAAGGGDGAPIFFSVDEDISLNTWNTIAVEWFRGINSILGADRTGIYGHSRACAWAIDDNVIGRSSTAGHRWAWQTRAWSHGEREPAAVLYQSVIVTPSAPGVLIDGIHVDEDDVLAIDFGQWDLGR
;
A
#
# COMPACT_ATOMS: atom_id res chain seq x y z
N MET A 1 9.72 -60.65 -28.78
CA MET A 1 8.31 -60.31 -28.87
C MET A 1 8.12 -58.99 -28.18
N SER A 2 7.94 -57.96 -28.96
CA SER A 2 7.94 -56.53 -28.66
C SER A 2 6.64 -56.11 -27.97
N ASP A 3 6.70 -55.16 -27.07
CA ASP A 3 5.71 -54.10 -27.05
C ASP A 3 6.26 -52.85 -26.33
N PRO A 4 6.31 -51.73 -27.03
CA PRO A 4 6.65 -50.43 -26.45
C PRO A 4 5.36 -49.60 -26.39
N THR A 5 4.92 -49.17 -25.22
CA THR A 5 3.95 -48.10 -25.09
C THR A 5 4.53 -46.99 -24.20
N GLY A 6 5.23 -46.08 -24.86
CA GLY A 6 5.55 -44.78 -24.31
C GLY A 6 4.31 -43.90 -24.36
N GLY A 7 3.73 -43.59 -23.20
CA GLY A 7 2.67 -42.61 -23.06
C GLY A 7 3.29 -41.24 -22.81
N GLU A 8 3.35 -40.40 -23.85
CA GLU A 8 3.65 -38.95 -23.71
C GLU A 8 2.55 -38.28 -22.88
N ARG A 9 2.88 -37.83 -21.68
CA ARG A 9 2.05 -36.87 -20.95
C ARG A 9 2.17 -35.52 -21.62
N ARG A 10 1.16 -35.10 -22.34
CA ARG A 10 0.98 -33.71 -22.75
C ARG A 10 0.83 -32.85 -21.49
N GLU A 11 1.85 -32.04 -21.19
CA GLU A 11 1.71 -30.90 -20.28
C GLU A 11 0.72 -29.90 -20.90
N GLN A 12 -0.47 -29.82 -20.32
CA GLN A 12 -1.39 -28.72 -20.59
C GLN A 12 -0.81 -27.45 -19.95
N ARG A 13 -0.16 -26.63 -20.76
CA ARG A 13 0.18 -25.26 -20.37
C ARG A 13 -1.11 -24.47 -20.27
N PHE A 14 -1.55 -24.16 -19.09
CA PHE A 14 -2.60 -23.17 -18.87
C PHE A 14 -2.04 -21.80 -19.27
N ALA A 15 -2.63 -21.20 -20.31
CA ALA A 15 -2.31 -19.84 -20.72
C ALA A 15 -2.61 -18.87 -19.58
N SER A 16 -1.65 -18.03 -19.22
CA SER A 16 -1.81 -16.97 -18.25
C SER A 16 -2.87 -15.99 -18.75
N ARG A 17 -3.68 -15.44 -17.84
CA ARG A 17 -4.69 -14.42 -18.17
C ARG A 17 -4.11 -13.19 -18.91
N ARG A 18 -2.80 -12.96 -18.83
CA ARG A 18 -2.07 -11.95 -19.62
C ARG A 18 -1.98 -12.26 -21.11
N ASP A 19 -2.03 -13.53 -21.50
CA ASP A 19 -1.93 -13.92 -22.91
C ASP A 19 -3.26 -13.76 -23.65
N VAL A 20 -4.40 -13.73 -22.93
CA VAL A 20 -5.74 -13.54 -23.50
C VAL A 20 -5.99 -12.09 -23.91
N LEU A 21 -5.34 -11.10 -23.25
CA LEU A 21 -5.52 -9.68 -23.55
C LEU A 21 -4.79 -9.20 -24.81
N LYS A 22 -3.85 -9.95 -25.34
CA LYS A 22 -3.09 -9.59 -26.56
C LYS A 22 -3.83 -9.83 -27.88
N TYR A 23 -4.95 -10.56 -27.86
CA TYR A 23 -5.69 -10.94 -29.08
C TYR A 23 -7.05 -10.26 -29.26
N ALA A 24 -7.42 -9.29 -28.40
CA ALA A 24 -8.72 -8.62 -28.46
C ALA A 24 -8.74 -7.25 -29.18
N LEU A 25 -7.67 -6.89 -29.91
CA LEU A 25 -7.60 -5.63 -30.65
C LEU A 25 -7.45 -5.86 -32.16
N SER A 26 -8.52 -6.36 -32.79
CA SER A 26 -8.68 -6.21 -34.25
C SER A 26 -10.11 -6.55 -34.68
N ALA A 27 -10.97 -5.52 -34.78
CA ALA A 27 -12.00 -5.35 -35.79
C ALA A 27 -12.70 -3.99 -35.63
N PRO A 28 -12.88 -3.24 -36.72
CA PRO A 28 -13.61 -1.97 -36.69
C PRO A 28 -15.11 -2.22 -36.94
N ALA A 29 -15.96 -1.59 -36.16
CA ALA A 29 -17.37 -1.41 -36.52
C ALA A 29 -17.79 0.03 -36.23
N LEU A 30 -18.00 0.79 -37.31
CA LEU A 30 -18.75 2.03 -37.29
C LEU A 30 -20.22 1.76 -36.92
N ALA A 31 -20.72 2.49 -35.93
CA ALA A 31 -22.14 2.80 -35.82
C ALA A 31 -22.30 4.15 -35.17
N THR A 32 -22.73 5.11 -35.99
CA THR A 32 -23.20 6.43 -35.58
C THR A 32 -24.56 6.30 -34.91
N LEU A 33 -24.66 6.76 -33.66
CA LEU A 33 -25.93 7.18 -33.07
C LEU A 33 -25.62 8.32 -32.09
N GLY A 34 -26.19 9.52 -32.43
CA GLY A 34 -26.09 10.71 -31.60
C GLY A 34 -26.82 10.51 -30.28
N ALA A 35 -26.16 10.84 -29.21
CA ALA A 35 -26.75 11.09 -27.91
C ALA A 35 -26.15 12.39 -27.38
N LEU A 36 -27.00 13.34 -27.01
CA LEU A 36 -26.66 14.58 -26.33
C LEU A 36 -25.81 14.20 -25.08
N ALA A 37 -24.52 14.45 -25.14
CA ALA A 37 -23.71 14.52 -23.96
C ALA A 37 -24.05 15.86 -23.26
N ALA A 38 -24.82 15.78 -22.18
CA ALA A 38 -24.85 16.86 -21.22
C ALA A 38 -23.46 16.96 -20.62
N THR A 39 -22.70 17.98 -21.00
CA THR A 39 -21.44 18.34 -20.36
C THR A 39 -21.77 18.78 -18.95
N TYR A 40 -21.56 17.89 -17.99
CA TYR A 40 -21.50 18.27 -16.58
C TYR A 40 -20.15 18.94 -16.36
N ASP A 41 -20.12 20.25 -16.56
CA ASP A 41 -19.06 21.13 -16.07
C ASP A 41 -19.24 21.30 -14.54
N GLY A 42 -18.97 20.23 -13.81
CA GLY A 42 -18.68 20.34 -12.39
C GLY A 42 -17.32 21.04 -12.25
N PRO A 43 -17.14 21.96 -11.29
CA PRO A 43 -15.86 22.57 -11.09
C PRO A 43 -14.83 21.47 -10.87
N SER A 44 -13.83 21.38 -11.74
CA SER A 44 -12.57 20.69 -11.43
C SER A 44 -12.03 21.42 -10.21
N ALA A 45 -12.36 20.91 -9.02
CA ALA A 45 -11.56 21.21 -7.85
C ALA A 45 -10.17 20.74 -8.23
N SER A 46 -9.29 21.66 -8.58
CA SER A 46 -7.86 21.46 -8.55
C SER A 46 -7.63 20.80 -7.21
N ALA A 47 -7.32 19.49 -7.20
CA ALA A 47 -6.90 18.81 -5.99
C ALA A 47 -5.68 19.61 -5.53
N ALA A 48 -5.88 20.49 -4.53
CA ALA A 48 -4.76 21.07 -3.82
C ALA A 48 -3.86 19.87 -3.52
N ASN A 49 -2.54 20.02 -3.72
CA ASN A 49 -1.55 18.97 -3.48
C ASN A 49 -1.62 18.57 -2.01
N ILE A 50 -2.60 17.75 -1.65
CA ILE A 50 -2.79 17.23 -0.31
C ILE A 50 -1.66 16.23 -0.09
N LYS A 51 -0.87 16.45 0.94
CA LYS A 51 0.25 15.59 1.28
C LYS A 51 0.13 15.11 2.71
N LEU A 52 0.56 13.88 2.92
CA LEU A 52 0.90 13.33 4.22
C LEU A 52 2.41 13.28 4.38
N ILE A 53 2.85 12.98 5.58
CA ILE A 53 4.24 12.61 5.84
C ILE A 53 4.31 11.20 6.40
N ASP A 54 5.42 10.52 6.15
CA ASP A 54 5.86 9.37 6.93
C ASP A 54 7.28 9.58 7.45
N PHE A 55 7.60 8.94 8.55
CA PHE A 55 8.88 9.15 9.24
C PHE A 55 9.29 7.90 10.01
N ALA A 56 10.61 7.66 10.07
CA ALA A 56 11.20 6.47 10.66
C ALA A 56 12.36 6.78 11.63
N ASP A 57 12.52 8.02 12.07
CA ASP A 57 13.55 8.42 13.04
C ASP A 57 12.96 8.55 14.44
N ARG A 58 12.05 9.48 14.63
CA ARG A 58 11.30 9.72 15.88
C ARG A 58 9.95 10.35 15.57
N LEU A 59 9.08 10.50 16.59
CA LEU A 59 7.79 11.16 16.41
C LEU A 59 7.99 12.65 16.09
N VAL A 60 7.23 13.14 15.10
CA VAL A 60 7.10 14.56 14.77
C VAL A 60 5.94 15.14 15.56
N ALA A 61 6.12 16.31 16.18
CA ALA A 61 5.05 16.95 16.93
C ALA A 61 3.86 17.32 16.03
N PRO A 62 2.61 16.95 16.38
CA PRO A 62 1.44 17.15 15.51
C PRO A 62 1.21 18.60 15.09
N ASP A 63 1.44 19.56 16.00
CA ASP A 63 1.34 20.99 15.71
C ASP A 63 2.35 21.43 14.64
N ARG A 64 3.53 20.81 14.59
CA ARG A 64 4.56 21.07 13.57
C ARG A 64 4.19 20.48 12.22
N ILE A 65 3.55 19.30 12.19
CA ILE A 65 3.02 18.72 10.96
C ILE A 65 1.97 19.65 10.36
N ALA A 66 0.98 20.05 11.17
CA ALA A 66 -0.08 20.98 10.76
C ALA A 66 0.47 22.35 10.30
N ALA A 67 1.42 22.92 11.06
CA ALA A 67 2.05 24.21 10.72
C ALA A 67 2.88 24.15 9.43
N ALA A 68 3.42 22.98 9.08
CA ALA A 68 4.10 22.75 7.81
C ALA A 68 3.15 22.55 6.62
N GLY A 69 1.83 22.51 6.85
CA GLY A 69 0.80 22.43 5.81
C GLY A 69 0.46 21.03 5.35
N TYR A 70 0.89 19.99 6.08
CA TYR A 70 0.51 18.61 5.78
C TYR A 70 -0.86 18.27 6.34
N ALA A 71 -1.58 17.41 5.63
CA ALA A 71 -2.93 16.99 6.00
C ALA A 71 -2.94 15.83 7.02
N GLY A 72 -1.82 15.16 7.25
CA GLY A 72 -1.78 14.03 8.17
C GLY A 72 -0.45 13.28 8.14
N ALA A 73 -0.45 12.12 8.77
CA ALA A 73 0.71 11.26 8.87
C ALA A 73 0.36 9.77 8.70
N VAL A 74 1.30 9.03 8.12
CA VAL A 74 1.30 7.57 8.18
C VAL A 74 2.01 7.13 9.46
N VAL A 75 1.36 6.27 10.24
CA VAL A 75 1.84 5.81 11.54
C VAL A 75 2.00 4.30 11.58
N TYR A 76 2.94 3.81 12.40
CA TYR A 76 3.23 2.39 12.46
C TYR A 76 2.38 1.65 13.48
N VAL A 77 1.69 0.61 13.02
CA VAL A 77 0.95 -0.37 13.85
C VAL A 77 1.72 -1.70 13.93
N SER A 78 3.05 -1.60 14.10
CA SER A 78 3.97 -2.71 14.31
C SER A 78 4.84 -2.44 15.53
N GLU A 79 5.31 -3.49 16.17
CA GLU A 79 6.29 -3.36 17.25
C GLU A 79 7.66 -2.87 16.72
N SER A 80 8.49 -2.32 17.60
CA SER A 80 9.90 -2.06 17.29
C SER A 80 10.67 -3.37 17.19
N ARG A 81 11.48 -3.52 16.14
CA ARG A 81 12.37 -4.68 16.03
C ARG A 81 13.63 -4.53 16.89
N PRO A 82 14.21 -5.62 17.37
CA PRO A 82 15.46 -5.57 18.12
C PRO A 82 16.56 -4.87 17.33
N GLY A 83 17.30 -3.97 17.99
CA GLY A 83 18.42 -3.25 17.40
C GLY A 83 18.04 -2.05 16.52
N ALA A 84 16.75 -1.75 16.35
CA ALA A 84 16.30 -0.53 15.70
C ALA A 84 16.20 0.63 16.71
N ASN A 85 16.50 1.84 16.24
CA ASN A 85 16.35 3.07 17.05
C ASN A 85 14.93 3.63 16.95
N PHE A 86 13.91 2.75 16.95
CA PHE A 86 12.51 3.11 16.79
C PHE A 86 11.75 2.84 18.09
N ASP A 87 12.01 3.64 19.10
CA ASP A 87 11.32 3.56 20.40
C ASP A 87 9.87 4.10 20.35
N PHE A 88 9.48 4.72 19.24
CA PHE A 88 8.15 5.27 19.00
C PHE A 88 7.16 4.28 18.35
N LYS A 89 7.57 3.06 18.02
CA LYS A 89 6.67 1.99 17.54
C LYS A 89 6.24 1.10 18.71
N PRO A 90 4.97 0.73 18.76
CA PRO A 90 3.84 1.14 17.90
C PRO A 90 3.35 2.56 18.20
N VAL A 91 2.53 3.11 17.28
CA VAL A 91 1.79 4.35 17.56
C VAL A 91 0.95 4.20 18.83
N THR A 92 0.98 5.21 19.69
CA THR A 92 0.20 5.23 20.93
C THR A 92 -1.12 5.94 20.73
N ARG A 93 -2.13 5.61 21.58
CA ARG A 93 -3.40 6.33 21.63
C ARG A 93 -3.21 7.83 21.86
N ASN A 94 -2.33 8.20 22.77
CA ASN A 94 -2.07 9.60 23.08
C ASN A 94 -1.54 10.38 21.88
N TYR A 95 -0.63 9.79 21.08
CA TYR A 95 -0.13 10.43 19.88
C TYR A 95 -1.19 10.53 18.79
N ALA A 96 -1.98 9.47 18.58
CA ALA A 96 -3.09 9.48 17.63
C ALA A 96 -4.15 10.54 18.00
N ASP A 97 -4.51 10.65 19.28
CA ASP A 97 -5.44 11.69 19.76
C ASP A 97 -4.85 13.11 19.57
N ALA A 98 -3.55 13.28 19.75
CA ALA A 98 -2.87 14.56 19.48
C ALA A 98 -2.86 14.93 17.99
N LEU A 99 -2.70 13.94 17.07
CA LEU A 99 -2.84 14.15 15.63
C LEU A 99 -4.27 14.62 15.29
N ARG A 100 -5.30 13.93 15.81
CA ARG A 100 -6.70 14.33 15.63
C ARG A 100 -6.99 15.73 16.17
N ALA A 101 -6.48 16.05 17.36
CA ALA A 101 -6.65 17.36 17.96
C ALA A 101 -6.02 18.49 17.12
N ALA A 102 -4.97 18.19 16.36
CA ALA A 102 -4.35 19.09 15.39
C ALA A 102 -5.07 19.12 14.03
N GLY A 103 -6.17 18.36 13.85
CA GLY A 103 -6.93 18.28 12.60
C GLY A 103 -6.24 17.45 11.52
N LEU A 104 -5.36 16.52 11.93
CA LEU A 104 -4.56 15.71 11.02
C LEU A 104 -5.18 14.33 10.80
N GLU A 105 -5.17 13.89 9.55
CA GLU A 105 -5.56 12.54 9.14
C GLU A 105 -4.49 11.51 9.53
N ILE A 106 -4.91 10.28 9.78
CA ILE A 106 -4.02 9.20 10.23
C ILE A 106 -4.21 7.98 9.32
N VAL A 107 -3.10 7.42 8.84
CA VAL A 107 -3.07 6.18 8.04
C VAL A 107 -2.19 5.15 8.74
N SER A 108 -2.64 3.89 8.76
CA SER A 108 -1.89 2.80 9.40
C SER A 108 -0.96 2.09 8.43
N ASN A 109 0.29 1.89 8.86
CA ASN A 109 1.26 1.03 8.20
C ASN A 109 1.81 -0.05 9.13
N TYR A 110 1.94 -1.27 8.63
CA TYR A 110 2.64 -2.36 9.30
C TYR A 110 3.98 -2.63 8.63
N GLN A 111 5.05 -2.49 9.39
CA GLN A 111 6.41 -2.88 9.00
C GLN A 111 7.21 -3.20 10.26
N TYR A 112 7.49 -4.48 10.48
CA TYR A 112 8.32 -4.95 11.58
C TYR A 112 9.73 -5.30 11.08
N GLY A 113 9.85 -6.18 10.10
CA GLY A 113 11.10 -6.60 9.48
C GLY A 113 11.56 -5.67 8.36
N LYS A 114 12.85 -5.75 8.03
CA LYS A 114 13.46 -4.99 6.93
C LYS A 114 14.68 -5.75 6.38
N PRO A 115 14.96 -5.71 5.06
CA PRO A 115 16.15 -6.33 4.50
C PRO A 115 17.43 -5.75 5.13
N GLY A 116 18.43 -6.60 5.33
CA GLY A 116 19.71 -6.22 5.93
C GLY A 116 19.73 -6.07 7.46
N TRP A 117 18.60 -6.31 8.15
CA TRP A 117 18.50 -6.36 9.59
C TRP A 117 18.43 -7.81 10.10
N PRO A 118 18.65 -8.05 11.40
CA PRO A 118 18.49 -9.40 11.98
C PRO A 118 17.09 -9.99 11.78
N THR A 119 16.08 -9.12 11.68
CA THR A 119 14.71 -9.50 11.31
C THR A 119 14.51 -9.21 9.82
N PRO A 120 14.42 -10.26 8.97
CA PRO A 120 14.22 -10.08 7.54
C PRO A 120 12.87 -9.42 7.22
N SER A 121 12.67 -9.01 5.98
CA SER A 121 11.40 -8.44 5.51
C SER A 121 10.23 -9.34 5.84
N ASP A 122 9.12 -8.73 6.27
CA ASP A 122 7.97 -9.44 6.84
C ASP A 122 7.37 -10.47 5.89
N TYR A 123 7.24 -10.14 4.61
CA TYR A 123 6.66 -11.02 3.60
C TYR A 123 7.44 -12.34 3.44
N THR A 124 8.73 -12.39 3.82
CA THR A 124 9.56 -13.62 3.70
C THR A 124 9.10 -14.77 4.59
N ARG A 125 8.19 -14.51 5.52
CA ARG A 125 7.58 -15.50 6.41
C ARG A 125 6.34 -16.16 5.82
N GLY A 126 5.92 -15.79 4.61
CA GLY A 126 4.80 -16.40 3.90
C GLY A 126 3.50 -16.35 4.67
N TYR A 127 2.59 -17.30 4.40
CA TYR A 127 1.24 -17.32 4.94
C TYR A 127 1.16 -17.20 6.46
N ASP A 128 1.88 -18.03 7.20
CA ASP A 128 1.83 -18.02 8.66
C ASP A 128 2.37 -16.71 9.25
N GLY A 129 3.40 -16.12 8.60
CA GLY A 129 3.89 -14.79 8.93
C GLY A 129 2.81 -13.73 8.73
N GLY A 130 2.05 -13.80 7.64
CA GLY A 130 0.95 -12.89 7.34
C GLY A 130 -0.16 -12.97 8.39
N VAL A 131 -0.53 -14.18 8.84
CA VAL A 131 -1.50 -14.38 9.93
C VAL A 131 -1.04 -13.70 11.22
N ALA A 132 0.22 -13.93 11.61
CA ALA A 132 0.77 -13.36 12.84
C ALA A 132 0.86 -11.83 12.80
N ASP A 133 1.26 -11.28 11.66
CA ASP A 133 1.38 -9.84 11.44
C ASP A 133 0.02 -9.15 11.44
N ALA A 134 -0.98 -9.75 10.80
CA ALA A 134 -2.33 -9.22 10.78
C ALA A 134 -2.95 -9.14 12.18
N HIS A 135 -2.77 -10.17 13.01
CA HIS A 135 -3.21 -10.14 14.42
C HIS A 135 -2.52 -9.02 15.20
N THR A 136 -1.21 -8.85 15.01
CA THR A 136 -0.44 -7.79 15.67
C THR A 136 -0.88 -6.41 15.20
N ALA A 137 -0.98 -6.21 13.89
CA ALA A 137 -1.41 -4.95 13.27
C ALA A 137 -2.81 -4.53 13.75
N LEU A 138 -3.77 -5.47 13.71
CA LEU A 138 -5.15 -5.21 14.13
C LEU A 138 -5.24 -4.82 15.60
N ARG A 139 -4.54 -5.56 16.47
CA ARG A 139 -4.49 -5.27 17.91
C ARG A 139 -3.90 -3.87 18.19
N LEU A 140 -2.80 -3.51 17.54
CA LEU A 140 -2.13 -2.23 17.75
C LEU A 140 -2.89 -1.06 17.13
N HIS A 141 -3.51 -1.26 15.97
CA HIS A 141 -4.40 -0.32 15.32
C HIS A 141 -5.59 0.03 16.24
N ALA A 142 -6.28 -0.97 16.76
CA ALA A 142 -7.39 -0.79 17.68
C ALA A 142 -6.95 -0.12 19.01
N ALA A 143 -5.81 -0.53 19.58
CA ALA A 143 -5.28 0.06 20.81
C ALA A 143 -4.94 1.55 20.64
N ALA A 144 -4.47 1.96 19.47
CA ALA A 144 -4.22 3.36 19.13
C ALA A 144 -5.51 4.14 18.80
N GLY A 145 -6.65 3.46 18.65
CA GLY A 145 -7.96 4.05 18.33
C GLY A 145 -8.21 4.21 16.84
N GLY A 146 -7.58 3.37 16.02
CA GLY A 146 -7.93 3.24 14.61
C GLY A 146 -9.33 2.68 14.42
N GLY A 147 -10.02 3.15 13.40
CA GLY A 147 -11.39 2.75 13.10
C GLY A 147 -11.49 1.33 12.52
N ASP A 148 -12.55 0.61 12.89
CA ASP A 148 -12.76 -0.78 12.42
C ASP A 148 -12.89 -0.92 10.91
N GLY A 149 -13.27 0.14 10.20
CA GLY A 149 -13.39 0.17 8.74
C GLY A 149 -12.11 0.61 8.02
N ALA A 150 -11.13 1.19 8.72
CA ALA A 150 -9.92 1.71 8.07
C ALA A 150 -8.99 0.57 7.64
N PRO A 151 -8.38 0.66 6.46
CA PRO A 151 -7.39 -0.31 6.01
C PRO A 151 -6.07 -0.16 6.78
N ILE A 152 -5.27 -1.23 6.75
CA ILE A 152 -3.89 -1.22 7.21
C ILE A 152 -3.02 -1.56 6.01
N PHE A 153 -2.04 -0.71 5.71
CA PHE A 153 -1.05 -0.97 4.68
C PHE A 153 0.05 -1.86 5.23
N PHE A 154 0.49 -2.87 4.45
CA PHE A 154 1.54 -3.80 4.82
C PHE A 154 2.73 -3.62 3.88
N SER A 155 3.93 -3.46 4.42
CA SER A 155 5.10 -3.02 3.68
C SER A 155 5.84 -4.15 2.99
N VAL A 156 6.05 -3.97 1.68
CA VAL A 156 7.06 -4.68 0.86
C VAL A 156 8.13 -3.65 0.50
N ASP A 157 9.04 -3.37 1.46
CA ASP A 157 10.00 -2.27 1.40
C ASP A 157 11.33 -2.71 0.76
N GLU A 158 11.24 -3.24 -0.47
CA GLU A 158 12.38 -3.63 -1.30
C GLU A 158 11.99 -3.89 -2.77
N ASP A 159 12.99 -4.01 -3.65
CA ASP A 159 12.80 -4.32 -5.08
C ASP A 159 12.62 -5.83 -5.27
N ILE A 160 11.42 -6.34 -5.02
CA ILE A 160 11.15 -7.75 -5.21
C ILE A 160 10.87 -8.10 -6.67
N SER A 161 11.24 -9.31 -7.07
CA SER A 161 10.92 -9.86 -8.38
C SER A 161 9.49 -10.43 -8.42
N LEU A 162 8.92 -10.57 -9.63
CA LEU A 162 7.66 -11.27 -9.81
C LEU A 162 7.71 -12.73 -9.31
N ASN A 163 8.87 -13.38 -9.41
CA ASN A 163 9.03 -14.71 -8.85
C ASN A 163 8.92 -14.69 -7.32
N THR A 164 9.58 -13.74 -6.65
CA THR A 164 9.47 -13.57 -5.20
C THR A 164 8.04 -13.25 -4.79
N TRP A 165 7.35 -12.40 -5.54
CA TRP A 165 5.93 -12.13 -5.33
C TRP A 165 5.11 -13.41 -5.40
N ASN A 166 5.20 -14.16 -6.51
CA ASN A 166 4.39 -15.35 -6.75
C ASN A 166 4.68 -16.53 -5.81
N THR A 167 5.90 -16.60 -5.27
CA THR A 167 6.32 -17.75 -4.45
C THR A 167 6.14 -17.53 -2.95
N ILE A 168 6.21 -16.28 -2.47
CA ILE A 168 6.16 -16.04 -1.03
C ILE A 168 5.39 -14.77 -0.63
N ALA A 169 5.55 -13.62 -1.31
CA ALA A 169 4.93 -12.38 -0.86
C ALA A 169 3.40 -12.43 -0.99
N VAL A 170 2.85 -12.99 -2.04
CA VAL A 170 1.40 -13.17 -2.19
C VAL A 170 0.81 -14.09 -1.11
N GLU A 171 1.56 -15.10 -0.66
CA GLU A 171 1.10 -15.98 0.44
C GLU A 171 1.05 -15.23 1.76
N TRP A 172 2.01 -14.31 2.00
CA TRP A 172 1.95 -13.42 3.16
C TRP A 172 0.68 -12.57 3.15
N PHE A 173 0.32 -11.96 2.02
CA PHE A 173 -0.95 -11.23 1.88
C PHE A 173 -2.18 -12.13 2.05
N ARG A 174 -2.15 -13.36 1.58
CA ARG A 174 -3.24 -14.32 1.81
C ARG A 174 -3.41 -14.66 3.29
N GLY A 175 -2.29 -14.79 4.02
CA GLY A 175 -2.30 -14.93 5.47
C GLY A 175 -2.93 -13.72 6.17
N ILE A 176 -2.54 -12.49 5.78
CA ILE A 176 -3.13 -11.25 6.27
C ILE A 176 -4.65 -11.23 6.02
N ASN A 177 -5.06 -11.57 4.80
CA ASN A 177 -6.48 -11.57 4.42
C ASN A 177 -7.32 -12.58 5.19
N SER A 178 -6.72 -13.67 5.67
CA SER A 178 -7.45 -14.66 6.50
C SER A 178 -7.90 -14.10 7.85
N ILE A 179 -7.26 -13.02 8.32
CA ILE A 179 -7.54 -12.33 9.59
C ILE A 179 -8.26 -11.01 9.38
N LEU A 180 -7.70 -10.17 8.50
CA LEU A 180 -8.15 -8.78 8.32
C LEU A 180 -9.25 -8.65 7.25
N GLY A 181 -9.32 -9.61 6.33
CA GLY A 181 -10.09 -9.51 5.09
C GLY A 181 -9.37 -8.68 4.04
N ALA A 182 -9.56 -9.02 2.76
CA ALA A 182 -8.96 -8.26 1.67
C ALA A 182 -9.41 -6.79 1.66
N ASP A 183 -10.67 -6.52 2.03
CA ASP A 183 -11.25 -5.17 2.01
C ASP A 183 -10.51 -4.17 2.92
N ARG A 184 -9.85 -4.66 3.96
CA ARG A 184 -9.08 -3.84 4.90
C ARG A 184 -7.56 -3.99 4.74
N THR A 185 -7.10 -4.76 3.77
CA THR A 185 -5.69 -4.97 3.51
C THR A 185 -5.20 -4.01 2.44
N GLY A 186 -4.16 -3.24 2.73
CA GLY A 186 -3.43 -2.42 1.78
C GLY A 186 -1.99 -2.88 1.60
N ILE A 187 -1.33 -2.42 0.55
CA ILE A 187 0.09 -2.64 0.28
C ILE A 187 0.85 -1.32 0.24
N TYR A 188 2.04 -1.28 0.86
CA TYR A 188 3.11 -0.34 0.51
C TYR A 188 4.17 -1.08 -0.30
N GLY A 189 4.60 -0.51 -1.43
CA GLY A 189 5.64 -1.11 -2.26
C GLY A 189 5.89 -0.34 -3.57
N HIS A 190 6.80 -0.86 -4.39
CA HIS A 190 7.05 -0.29 -5.71
C HIS A 190 5.86 -0.53 -6.67
N SER A 191 5.80 0.20 -7.80
CA SER A 191 4.68 0.18 -8.76
C SER A 191 4.25 -1.24 -9.15
N ARG A 192 5.21 -2.11 -9.45
CA ARG A 192 4.94 -3.50 -9.88
C ARG A 192 4.35 -4.34 -8.76
N ALA A 193 4.85 -4.19 -7.51
CA ALA A 193 4.29 -4.91 -6.35
C ALA A 193 2.84 -4.49 -6.09
N CYS A 194 2.54 -3.19 -6.18
CA CYS A 194 1.16 -2.67 -6.11
C CYS A 194 0.28 -3.27 -7.20
N ALA A 195 0.74 -3.29 -8.46
CA ALA A 195 0.00 -3.88 -9.57
C ALA A 195 -0.27 -5.39 -9.37
N TRP A 196 0.72 -6.15 -8.89
CA TRP A 196 0.55 -7.58 -8.62
C TRP A 196 -0.46 -7.83 -7.50
N ALA A 197 -0.43 -7.01 -6.43
CA ALA A 197 -1.39 -7.12 -5.33
C ALA A 197 -2.83 -6.82 -5.79
N ILE A 198 -3.00 -5.92 -6.75
CA ILE A 198 -4.28 -5.62 -7.39
C ILE A 198 -4.73 -6.79 -8.26
N ASP A 199 -3.85 -7.30 -9.13
CA ASP A 199 -4.15 -8.41 -10.05
C ASP A 199 -4.54 -9.69 -9.29
N ASP A 200 -3.87 -9.99 -8.19
CA ASP A 200 -4.14 -11.15 -7.34
C ASP A 200 -5.31 -10.95 -6.37
N ASN A 201 -5.90 -9.73 -6.34
CA ASN A 201 -7.01 -9.35 -5.46
C ASN A 201 -6.73 -9.59 -3.96
N VAL A 202 -5.49 -9.37 -3.54
CA VAL A 202 -5.08 -9.50 -2.13
C VAL A 202 -5.16 -8.20 -1.35
N ILE A 203 -5.53 -7.09 -2.00
CA ILE A 203 -5.78 -5.79 -1.37
C ILE A 203 -7.17 -5.26 -1.70
N GLY A 204 -7.72 -4.46 -0.80
CA GLY A 204 -9.06 -3.92 -0.90
C GLY A 204 -9.20 -2.73 -1.84
N ARG A 205 -10.37 -2.10 -1.76
CA ARG A 205 -10.77 -0.99 -2.64
C ARG A 205 -11.09 0.25 -1.81
N SER A 206 -10.64 1.38 -2.31
CA SER A 206 -11.13 2.70 -1.87
C SER A 206 -12.59 2.90 -2.29
N SER A 207 -13.33 3.69 -1.53
CA SER A 207 -14.62 4.21 -1.97
C SER A 207 -14.48 5.23 -3.11
N THR A 208 -13.27 5.77 -3.33
CA THR A 208 -12.96 6.56 -4.52
C THR A 208 -12.87 5.65 -5.73
N ALA A 209 -13.74 5.85 -6.70
CA ALA A 209 -13.83 4.99 -7.89
C ALA A 209 -12.48 4.85 -8.60
N GLY A 210 -12.14 3.62 -8.98
CA GLY A 210 -10.89 3.30 -9.69
C GLY A 210 -9.68 3.09 -8.78
N HIS A 211 -9.80 3.36 -7.47
CA HIS A 211 -8.66 3.26 -6.54
C HIS A 211 -8.70 2.00 -5.67
N ARG A 212 -7.51 1.54 -5.30
CA ARG A 212 -7.24 0.37 -4.46
C ARG A 212 -6.33 0.78 -3.30
N TRP A 213 -6.32 -0.01 -2.22
CA TRP A 213 -5.45 0.24 -1.08
C TRP A 213 -3.98 -0.04 -1.44
N ALA A 214 -3.46 0.74 -2.38
CA ALA A 214 -2.06 0.73 -2.78
C ALA A 214 -1.41 2.06 -2.41
N TRP A 215 -0.36 2.01 -1.60
CA TRP A 215 0.55 3.10 -1.31
C TRP A 215 1.86 2.82 -2.05
N GLN A 216 2.01 3.47 -3.20
CA GLN A 216 3.18 3.27 -4.04
C GLN A 216 4.34 4.14 -3.59
N THR A 217 5.53 3.54 -3.38
CA THR A 217 6.77 4.31 -3.29
C THR A 217 7.37 4.58 -4.66
N ARG A 218 8.07 5.72 -4.79
CA ARG A 218 8.89 6.00 -5.98
C ARG A 218 10.14 5.12 -6.05
N ALA A 219 10.62 4.62 -4.91
CA ALA A 219 11.75 3.69 -4.86
C ALA A 219 11.43 2.45 -5.70
N TRP A 220 12.42 1.96 -6.45
CA TRP A 220 12.34 0.75 -7.29
C TRP A 220 11.20 0.76 -8.32
N SER A 221 10.48 1.86 -8.47
CA SER A 221 9.38 2.01 -9.43
C SER A 221 9.85 2.41 -10.84
N HIS A 222 11.13 2.77 -11.01
CA HIS A 222 11.72 3.15 -12.30
C HIS A 222 10.93 4.21 -13.09
N GLY A 223 10.26 5.13 -12.37
CA GLY A 223 9.40 6.15 -12.97
C GLY A 223 7.99 5.69 -13.33
N GLU A 224 7.68 4.39 -13.14
CA GLU A 224 6.34 3.86 -13.36
C GLU A 224 5.38 4.28 -12.25
N ARG A 225 4.11 4.38 -12.58
CA ARG A 225 3.02 4.71 -11.65
C ARG A 225 1.93 3.65 -11.73
N GLU A 226 1.43 3.23 -10.56
CA GLU A 226 0.21 2.45 -10.45
C GLU A 226 -0.99 3.42 -10.38
N PRO A 227 -1.81 3.49 -11.43
CA PRO A 227 -2.88 4.51 -11.50
C PRO A 227 -3.98 4.31 -10.46
N ALA A 228 -4.14 3.09 -9.94
CA ALA A 228 -5.12 2.79 -8.91
C ALA A 228 -4.62 3.04 -7.48
N ALA A 229 -3.37 3.49 -7.29
CA ALA A 229 -2.86 3.81 -5.97
C ALA A 229 -3.63 4.97 -5.33
N VAL A 230 -3.84 4.91 -4.01
CA VAL A 230 -4.46 5.98 -3.21
C VAL A 230 -3.42 6.94 -2.64
N LEU A 231 -2.17 6.48 -2.47
CA LEU A 231 -1.05 7.26 -1.97
C LEU A 231 0.19 7.01 -2.83
N TYR A 232 1.02 8.03 -2.97
CA TYR A 232 2.30 7.96 -3.65
C TYR A 232 3.39 8.65 -2.85
N GLN A 233 4.35 7.88 -2.33
CA GLN A 233 5.53 8.42 -1.67
C GLN A 233 6.45 9.05 -2.73
N SER A 234 6.33 10.37 -2.86
CA SER A 234 6.97 11.18 -3.91
C SER A 234 8.34 11.70 -3.49
N VAL A 235 8.57 11.87 -2.19
CA VAL A 235 9.86 12.23 -1.60
C VAL A 235 10.29 11.15 -0.64
N ILE A 236 11.53 10.69 -0.77
CA ILE A 236 12.13 9.68 0.09
C ILE A 236 13.41 10.26 0.67
N VAL A 237 13.53 10.22 1.99
CA VAL A 237 14.73 10.65 2.70
C VAL A 237 15.90 9.74 2.37
N THR A 238 16.96 10.32 1.83
CA THR A 238 18.23 9.64 1.57
C THR A 238 19.40 10.53 2.03
N PRO A 239 20.59 9.98 2.26
CA PRO A 239 21.76 10.82 2.62
C PRO A 239 22.10 11.89 1.58
N SER A 240 21.78 11.68 0.30
CA SER A 240 22.02 12.64 -0.78
C SER A 240 20.83 13.56 -1.08
N ALA A 241 19.63 13.22 -0.57
CA ALA A 241 18.40 13.99 -0.74
C ALA A 241 17.60 13.88 0.57
N PRO A 242 17.93 14.70 1.58
CA PRO A 242 17.39 14.54 2.93
C PRO A 242 15.91 14.89 3.09
N GLY A 243 15.23 15.28 2.00
CA GLY A 243 13.80 15.60 2.05
C GLY A 243 13.49 16.87 2.82
N VAL A 244 12.27 16.95 3.35
CA VAL A 244 11.80 18.10 4.13
C VAL A 244 12.16 17.93 5.61
N LEU A 245 12.57 19.01 6.26
CA LEU A 245 12.90 19.03 7.68
C LEU A 245 11.71 19.60 8.48
N ILE A 246 11.09 18.79 9.32
CA ILE A 246 10.02 19.21 10.22
C ILE A 246 10.41 18.83 11.64
N ASP A 247 10.36 19.77 12.57
CA ASP A 247 10.71 19.57 13.98
C ASP A 247 12.10 18.92 14.17
N GLY A 248 13.04 19.27 13.28
CA GLY A 248 14.40 18.71 13.28
C GLY A 248 14.50 17.26 12.79
N ILE A 249 13.45 16.75 12.13
CA ILE A 249 13.37 15.39 11.57
C ILE A 249 13.20 15.49 10.05
N HIS A 250 13.96 14.72 9.31
CA HIS A 250 13.73 14.55 7.89
C HIS A 250 12.58 13.55 7.68
N VAL A 251 11.59 13.94 6.87
CA VAL A 251 10.39 13.17 6.61
C VAL A 251 10.26 12.84 5.14
N ASP A 252 9.64 11.70 4.86
CA ASP A 252 9.16 11.34 3.53
C ASP A 252 7.84 12.07 3.26
N GLU A 253 7.50 12.30 1.99
CA GLU A 253 6.24 12.93 1.59
C GLU A 253 5.41 12.00 0.72
N ASP A 254 4.12 11.94 1.03
CA ASP A 254 3.12 11.14 0.34
C ASP A 254 2.07 12.03 -0.32
N ASP A 255 2.00 12.00 -1.64
CA ASP A 255 0.93 12.64 -2.40
C ASP A 255 -0.36 11.83 -2.24
N VAL A 256 -1.44 12.49 -1.84
CA VAL A 256 -2.78 11.91 -1.75
C VAL A 256 -3.41 11.89 -3.14
N LEU A 257 -3.80 10.71 -3.62
CA LEU A 257 -4.32 10.49 -4.98
C LEU A 257 -5.83 10.21 -5.02
N ALA A 258 -6.46 10.00 -3.86
CA ALA A 258 -7.87 9.66 -3.73
C ALA A 258 -8.50 10.39 -2.54
N ILE A 259 -9.80 10.67 -2.57
CA ILE A 259 -10.51 11.28 -1.43
C ILE A 259 -10.51 10.32 -0.24
N ASP A 260 -10.78 9.06 -0.51
CA ASP A 260 -10.65 7.96 0.45
C ASP A 260 -9.31 7.28 0.21
N PHE A 261 -8.27 7.69 0.98
CA PHE A 261 -6.91 7.18 0.88
C PHE A 261 -6.52 6.21 2.00
N GLY A 262 -7.51 5.80 2.84
CA GLY A 262 -7.29 4.85 3.93
C GLY A 262 -7.15 5.51 5.31
N GLN A 263 -7.51 6.78 5.44
CA GLN A 263 -7.51 7.51 6.72
C GLN A 263 -8.52 6.90 7.70
N TRP A 264 -8.22 7.03 9.01
CA TRP A 264 -8.98 6.36 10.07
C TRP A 264 -10.42 6.83 10.21
N ASP A 265 -10.66 8.13 10.09
CA ASP A 265 -11.90 8.78 10.54
C ASP A 265 -12.85 9.17 9.37
N LEU A 266 -12.77 8.47 8.24
CA LEU A 266 -13.62 8.76 7.06
C LEU A 266 -15.10 8.31 7.23
N GLY A 267 -15.56 7.89 8.39
CA GLY A 267 -16.96 7.53 8.60
C GLY A 267 -17.41 6.27 7.83
N ARG A 268 -16.57 5.24 7.81
CA ARG A 268 -16.84 3.93 7.19
C ARG A 268 -17.69 3.04 8.06
#